data_ae0aa8d199721578f04173e71221f91f
#
_entry.id   ae0aa8d199721578f04173e71221f91f
#
_cell.length_a   1.000
_cell.length_b   1.000
_cell.length_c   1.000
_cell.angle_alpha   90.00
_cell.angle_beta   90.00
_cell.angle_gamma   90.00
#
_symmetry.space_group_name_H-M   'P 1'
#
loop_
_entity.id
_entity.type
_entity.pdbx_description
1 polymer ?
#
loop_
_entity_poly.entity_id
_entity_poly.type
_entity_poly.pdbx_seq_one_letter_code
_entity_poly.pdbx_strand_id
1 'polypeptide(L)'
;MNIEELNTALAQIFASDDLLKNEPMSKHTTFRCGGPAQFFVRASNAADITAAISAAEKADAPWWIVGCGSDLLVSDAGLPGVVIEIGKRMAHISIDGSVVHAQAGATNEAVAQAALEAGLSGYEFASGIPGSVGGAAIMNAGAYDGEFKDVAVSVSCLFPDGTVR
;
A
#
# COMPACT_ATOMS: atom_id res chain seq x y z
N MET A 1 21.21 12.56 3.65
CA MET A 1 20.68 11.66 2.57
C MET A 1 21.74 11.46 1.49
N ASN A 2 22.19 10.21 1.27
CA ASN A 2 23.10 9.83 0.18
C ASN A 2 22.30 9.23 -0.99
N ILE A 3 21.99 10.07 -1.99
CA ILE A 3 21.11 9.71 -3.12
C ILE A 3 21.73 8.61 -4.02
N GLU A 4 23.05 8.63 -4.24
CA GLU A 4 23.72 7.64 -5.10
C GLU A 4 23.74 6.25 -4.46
N GLU A 5 24.03 6.19 -3.17
CA GLU A 5 23.97 4.96 -2.39
C GLU A 5 22.56 4.37 -2.36
N LEU A 6 21.55 5.21 -2.09
CA LEU A 6 20.16 4.81 -2.11
C LEU A 6 19.73 4.25 -3.47
N ASN A 7 20.07 4.98 -4.55
CA ASN A 7 19.76 4.53 -5.90
C ASN A 7 20.39 3.17 -6.22
N THR A 8 21.64 2.97 -5.83
CA THR A 8 22.37 1.72 -6.07
C THR A 8 21.74 0.57 -5.29
N ALA A 9 21.40 0.79 -4.03
CA ALA A 9 20.74 -0.20 -3.18
C ALA A 9 19.35 -0.59 -3.72
N LEU A 10 18.52 0.40 -4.09
CA LEU A 10 17.20 0.13 -4.65
C LEU A 10 17.27 -0.62 -6.00
N ALA A 11 18.24 -0.31 -6.84
CA ALA A 11 18.45 -1.00 -8.12
C ALA A 11 18.91 -2.46 -7.98
N GLN A 12 19.42 -2.85 -6.81
CA GLN A 12 19.73 -4.26 -6.49
C GLN A 12 18.52 -5.04 -5.99
N ILE A 13 17.52 -4.34 -5.44
CA ILE A 13 16.30 -4.92 -4.87
C ILE A 13 15.20 -5.03 -5.91
N PHE A 14 15.01 -3.97 -6.71
CA PHE A 14 13.88 -3.85 -7.63
C PHE A 14 14.33 -3.91 -9.10
N ALA A 15 13.51 -4.56 -9.92
CA ALA A 15 13.67 -4.50 -11.37
C ALA A 15 13.43 -3.07 -11.90
N SER A 16 13.93 -2.76 -13.09
CA SER A 16 13.82 -1.43 -13.70
C SER A 16 12.38 -0.92 -13.82
N ASP A 17 11.43 -1.82 -14.05
CA ASP A 17 10.00 -1.50 -14.19
C ASP A 17 9.31 -1.22 -12.85
N ASP A 18 9.96 -1.60 -11.74
CA ASP A 18 9.46 -1.44 -10.38
C ASP A 18 10.18 -0.36 -9.58
N LEU A 19 11.23 0.23 -10.13
CA LEU A 19 11.97 1.36 -9.58
C LEU A 19 11.86 2.56 -10.51
N LEU A 20 10.96 3.48 -10.19
CA LEU A 20 10.76 4.70 -10.95
C LEU A 20 11.45 5.87 -10.25
N LYS A 21 12.02 6.80 -11.03
CA LYS A 21 12.67 8.02 -10.52
C LYS A 21 11.87 9.23 -10.94
N ASN A 22 11.74 10.18 -10.01
CA ASN A 22 10.97 11.41 -10.22
C ASN A 22 9.54 11.12 -10.73
N GLU A 23 8.93 10.06 -10.18
CA GLU A 23 7.59 9.64 -10.62
C GLU A 23 6.54 10.60 -10.07
N PRO A 24 5.71 11.22 -10.94
CA PRO A 24 4.69 12.16 -10.49
C PRO A 24 3.65 11.49 -9.61
N MET A 25 3.51 11.95 -8.37
CA MET A 25 2.53 11.42 -7.42
C MET A 25 1.08 11.71 -7.87
N SER A 26 0.87 12.67 -8.75
CA SER A 26 -0.43 12.90 -9.40
C SER A 26 -0.99 11.70 -10.16
N LYS A 27 -0.15 10.72 -10.54
CA LYS A 27 -0.58 9.45 -11.13
C LYS A 27 -1.00 8.41 -10.07
N HIS A 28 -0.64 8.64 -8.80
CA HIS A 28 -0.79 7.69 -7.69
C HIS A 28 -1.70 8.25 -6.58
N THR A 29 -2.40 9.34 -6.83
CA THR A 29 -3.41 9.92 -5.93
C THR A 29 -4.74 10.09 -6.64
N THR A 30 -5.85 9.90 -5.93
CA THR A 30 -7.18 10.13 -6.50
C THR A 30 -7.46 11.61 -6.74
N PHE A 31 -6.83 12.50 -6.00
CA PHE A 31 -6.87 13.96 -6.25
C PHE A 31 -6.14 14.36 -7.53
N ARG A 32 -5.34 13.46 -8.12
CA ARG A 32 -4.55 13.70 -9.34
C ARG A 32 -3.62 14.92 -9.24
N CYS A 33 -3.14 15.19 -8.04
CA CYS A 33 -2.14 16.23 -7.75
C CYS A 33 -0.98 15.63 -6.97
N GLY A 34 0.13 16.34 -6.91
CA GLY A 34 1.36 15.95 -6.24
C GLY A 34 2.55 15.92 -7.17
N GLY A 35 3.64 16.53 -6.73
CA GLY A 35 4.93 16.57 -7.41
C GLY A 35 5.62 15.20 -7.42
N PRO A 36 6.90 15.17 -7.86
CA PRO A 36 7.61 13.92 -8.07
C PRO A 36 8.00 13.23 -6.75
N ALA A 37 7.79 11.91 -6.67
CA ALA A 37 8.49 11.05 -5.74
C ALA A 37 9.93 10.85 -6.25
N GLN A 38 10.94 11.12 -5.41
CA GLN A 38 12.34 10.99 -5.80
C GLN A 38 12.67 9.56 -6.26
N PHE A 39 12.24 8.57 -5.49
CA PHE A 39 12.19 7.16 -5.86
C PHE A 39 10.80 6.62 -5.55
N PHE A 40 10.24 5.87 -6.47
CA PHE A 40 8.97 5.18 -6.32
C PHE A 40 9.19 3.70 -6.62
N VAL A 41 8.89 2.83 -5.66
CA VAL A 41 9.08 1.38 -5.81
C VAL A 41 7.77 0.63 -5.62
N ARG A 42 7.58 -0.45 -6.39
CA ARG A 42 6.42 -1.34 -6.31
C ARG A 42 6.81 -2.62 -5.60
N ALA A 43 6.38 -2.76 -4.35
CA ALA A 43 6.63 -3.95 -3.56
C ALA A 43 5.75 -5.12 -4.01
N SER A 44 6.32 -6.33 -4.00
CA SER A 44 5.62 -7.57 -4.32
C SER A 44 5.42 -8.48 -3.10
N ASN A 45 6.13 -8.19 -2.01
CA ASN A 45 6.09 -8.96 -0.77
C ASN A 45 6.68 -8.15 0.40
N ALA A 46 6.57 -8.70 1.62
CA ALA A 46 7.08 -8.05 2.83
C ALA A 46 8.62 -7.88 2.83
N ALA A 47 9.36 -8.77 2.17
CA ALA A 47 10.82 -8.67 2.09
C ALA A 47 11.25 -7.46 1.23
N ASP A 48 10.54 -7.17 0.14
CA ASP A 48 10.78 -5.98 -0.68
C ASP A 48 10.59 -4.70 0.13
N ILE A 49 9.51 -4.64 0.93
CA ILE A 49 9.20 -3.49 1.80
C ILE A 49 10.33 -3.30 2.83
N THR A 50 10.70 -4.36 3.54
CA THR A 50 11.77 -4.31 4.55
C THR A 50 13.10 -3.90 3.94
N ALA A 51 13.44 -4.43 2.77
CA ALA A 51 14.68 -4.09 2.08
C ALA A 51 14.70 -2.62 1.61
N ALA A 52 13.58 -2.10 1.10
CA ALA A 52 13.45 -0.70 0.70
C ALA A 52 13.59 0.25 1.90
N ILE A 53 12.92 -0.06 3.01
CA ILE A 53 13.03 0.71 4.27
C ILE A 53 14.48 0.70 4.75
N SER A 54 15.12 -0.48 4.83
CA SER A 54 16.52 -0.59 5.28
C SER A 54 17.48 0.20 4.38
N ALA A 55 17.26 0.19 3.06
CA ALA A 55 18.07 0.99 2.12
C ALA A 55 17.88 2.50 2.36
N ALA A 56 16.65 2.93 2.58
CA ALA A 56 16.33 4.33 2.88
C ALA A 56 16.99 4.78 4.19
N GLU A 57 16.85 4.00 5.27
CA GLU A 57 17.44 4.33 6.57
C GLU A 57 18.98 4.40 6.51
N LYS A 58 19.64 3.45 5.83
CA LYS A 58 21.11 3.49 5.63
C LYS A 58 21.58 4.72 4.88
N ALA A 59 20.78 5.21 3.94
CA ALA A 59 21.06 6.43 3.18
C ALA A 59 20.62 7.72 3.87
N ASP A 60 20.12 7.65 5.10
CA ASP A 60 19.51 8.78 5.84
C ASP A 60 18.41 9.46 5.00
N ALA A 61 17.57 8.65 4.34
CA ALA A 61 16.49 9.10 3.47
C ALA A 61 15.11 8.81 4.10
N PRO A 62 14.13 9.72 3.97
CA PRO A 62 12.76 9.43 4.38
C PRO A 62 12.14 8.36 3.48
N TRP A 63 11.15 7.65 4.02
CA TRP A 63 10.37 6.69 3.28
C TRP A 63 8.87 6.83 3.59
N TRP A 64 8.04 6.41 2.64
CA TRP A 64 6.60 6.57 2.65
C TRP A 64 5.95 5.30 2.15
N ILE A 65 4.92 4.81 2.85
CA ILE A 65 4.09 3.70 2.36
C ILE A 65 2.82 4.29 1.75
N VAL A 66 2.50 3.84 0.53
CA VAL A 66 1.27 4.26 -0.15
C VAL A 66 0.50 3.04 -0.66
N GLY A 67 -0.82 3.10 -0.58
CA GLY A 67 -1.73 2.17 -1.25
C GLY A 67 -2.27 2.81 -2.53
N CYS A 68 -3.60 2.86 -2.65
CA CYS A 68 -4.27 3.50 -3.81
C CYS A 68 -4.21 5.04 -3.81
N GLY A 69 -3.65 5.68 -2.79
CA GLY A 69 -3.55 7.14 -2.69
C GLY A 69 -4.91 7.85 -2.62
N SER A 70 -5.93 7.19 -2.11
CA SER A 70 -7.30 7.74 -2.06
C SER A 70 -7.53 8.74 -0.93
N ASP A 71 -6.63 8.76 0.06
CA ASP A 71 -6.68 9.68 1.19
C ASP A 71 -5.37 10.46 1.35
N LEU A 72 -4.71 10.78 0.23
CA LEU A 72 -3.44 11.47 0.21
C LEU A 72 -3.52 12.77 -0.58
N LEU A 73 -3.07 13.85 0.04
CA LEU A 73 -2.77 15.11 -0.62
C LEU A 73 -1.25 15.32 -0.60
N VAL A 74 -0.63 15.20 -1.76
CA VAL A 74 0.83 15.33 -1.92
C VAL A 74 1.16 16.72 -2.46
N SER A 75 2.16 17.36 -1.83
CA SER A 75 2.67 18.68 -2.26
C SER A 75 3.23 18.65 -3.68
N ASP A 76 3.10 19.77 -4.42
CA ASP A 76 3.73 19.96 -5.73
C ASP A 76 5.26 19.94 -5.67
N ALA A 77 5.86 20.18 -4.50
CA ALA A 77 7.29 19.99 -4.28
C ALA A 77 7.72 18.49 -4.34
N GLY A 78 6.76 17.58 -4.29
CA GLY A 78 7.00 16.14 -4.30
C GLY A 78 7.39 15.55 -2.95
N LEU A 79 7.88 14.31 -3.00
CA LEU A 79 8.31 13.54 -1.83
C LEU A 79 9.78 13.16 -1.97
N PRO A 80 10.64 13.60 -1.04
CA PRO A 80 12.04 13.14 -0.99
C PRO A 80 12.10 11.68 -0.52
N GLY A 81 13.20 11.00 -0.85
CA GLY A 81 13.46 9.62 -0.42
C GLY A 81 12.68 8.59 -1.23
N VAL A 82 12.10 7.59 -0.55
CA VAL A 82 11.49 6.42 -1.20
C VAL A 82 9.99 6.35 -0.90
N VAL A 83 9.18 6.32 -1.94
CA VAL A 83 7.75 5.96 -1.87
C VAL A 83 7.62 4.48 -2.22
N ILE A 84 7.04 3.70 -1.32
CA ILE A 84 6.86 2.25 -1.44
C ILE A 84 5.37 1.99 -1.67
N GLU A 85 5.02 1.58 -2.89
CA GLU A 85 3.64 1.23 -3.24
C GLU A 85 3.32 -0.20 -2.82
N ILE A 86 2.25 -0.34 -2.04
CA ILE A 86 1.58 -1.61 -1.76
C ILE A 86 0.32 -1.65 -2.64
N GLY A 87 0.46 -2.20 -3.84
CA GLY A 87 -0.56 -2.17 -4.87
C GLY A 87 -0.91 -3.56 -5.40
N LYS A 88 -1.18 -3.64 -6.70
CA LYS A 88 -1.67 -4.84 -7.38
C LYS A 88 -0.81 -6.10 -7.21
N ARG A 89 0.50 -5.94 -6.94
CA ARG A 89 1.42 -7.07 -6.72
C ARG A 89 1.22 -7.76 -5.37
N MET A 90 0.53 -7.08 -4.45
CA MET A 90 0.17 -7.58 -3.12
C MET A 90 -1.36 -7.50 -2.94
N ALA A 91 -2.13 -8.01 -3.90
CA ALA A 91 -3.58 -7.88 -3.96
C ALA A 91 -4.30 -9.25 -4.02
N HIS A 92 -3.64 -10.32 -3.59
CA HIS A 92 -4.27 -11.65 -3.58
C HIS A 92 -5.44 -11.68 -2.59
N ILE A 93 -6.54 -12.30 -3.04
CA ILE A 93 -7.74 -12.55 -2.25
C ILE A 93 -8.04 -14.04 -2.31
N SER A 94 -8.35 -14.63 -1.17
CA SER A 94 -8.83 -16.01 -1.05
C SER A 94 -9.92 -16.12 0.01
N ILE A 95 -10.75 -17.15 -0.09
CA ILE A 95 -11.90 -17.38 0.79
C ILE A 95 -11.74 -18.74 1.45
N ASP A 96 -11.91 -18.78 2.76
CA ASP A 96 -11.98 -20.01 3.54
C ASP A 96 -13.21 -19.97 4.46
N GLY A 97 -14.23 -20.73 4.08
CA GLY A 97 -15.53 -20.71 4.74
C GLY A 97 -16.17 -19.33 4.72
N SER A 98 -16.30 -18.69 5.88
CA SER A 98 -16.82 -17.33 6.03
C SER A 98 -15.74 -16.26 6.18
N VAL A 99 -14.46 -16.64 6.03
CA VAL A 99 -13.34 -15.72 6.19
C VAL A 99 -12.77 -15.36 4.81
N VAL A 100 -12.65 -14.07 4.54
CA VAL A 100 -11.95 -13.53 3.38
C VAL A 100 -10.53 -13.15 3.79
N HIS A 101 -9.53 -13.76 3.17
CA HIS A 101 -8.13 -13.39 3.31
C HIS A 101 -7.76 -12.45 2.17
N ALA A 102 -7.34 -11.24 2.49
CA ALA A 102 -6.94 -10.25 1.51
C ALA A 102 -5.58 -9.65 1.85
N GLN A 103 -4.71 -9.56 0.85
CA GLN A 103 -3.47 -8.82 0.99
C GLN A 103 -3.73 -7.32 1.01
N ALA A 104 -2.83 -6.56 1.62
CA ALA A 104 -2.97 -5.12 1.88
C ALA A 104 -3.19 -4.26 0.61
N GLY A 105 -2.71 -4.69 -0.54
CA GLY A 105 -2.88 -4.01 -1.84
C GLY A 105 -4.18 -4.36 -2.57
N ALA A 106 -4.99 -5.32 -2.09
CA ALA A 106 -6.31 -5.58 -2.64
C ALA A 106 -7.23 -4.36 -2.43
N THR A 107 -8.05 -4.03 -3.43
CA THR A 107 -9.02 -2.94 -3.27
C THR A 107 -10.24 -3.38 -2.45
N ASN A 108 -10.85 -2.44 -1.71
CA ASN A 108 -12.09 -2.73 -0.97
C ASN A 108 -13.19 -3.24 -1.89
N GLU A 109 -13.30 -2.68 -3.11
CA GLU A 109 -14.24 -3.12 -4.14
C GLU A 109 -14.01 -4.59 -4.53
N ALA A 110 -12.75 -4.99 -4.78
CA ALA A 110 -12.42 -6.36 -5.16
C ALA A 110 -12.74 -7.36 -4.03
N VAL A 111 -12.50 -6.97 -2.77
CA VAL A 111 -12.85 -7.80 -1.61
C VAL A 111 -14.37 -7.92 -1.47
N ALA A 112 -15.10 -6.81 -1.62
CA ALA A 112 -16.57 -6.83 -1.57
C ALA A 112 -17.17 -7.70 -2.69
N GLN A 113 -16.60 -7.63 -3.90
CA GLN A 113 -17.02 -8.46 -5.03
C GLN A 113 -16.75 -9.95 -4.76
N ALA A 114 -15.57 -10.30 -4.23
CA ALA A 114 -15.24 -11.67 -3.88
C ALA A 114 -16.16 -12.24 -2.77
N ALA A 115 -16.48 -11.40 -1.76
CA ALA A 115 -17.42 -11.77 -0.71
C ALA A 115 -18.82 -12.02 -1.29
N LEU A 116 -19.31 -11.14 -2.18
CA LEU A 116 -20.59 -11.31 -2.86
C LEU A 116 -20.67 -12.61 -3.66
N GLU A 117 -19.64 -12.92 -4.44
CA GLU A 117 -19.57 -14.14 -5.25
C GLU A 117 -19.58 -15.41 -4.38
N ALA A 118 -19.03 -15.32 -3.17
CA ALA A 118 -19.05 -16.41 -2.20
C ALA A 118 -20.34 -16.44 -1.32
N GLY A 119 -21.28 -15.52 -1.52
CA GLY A 119 -22.50 -15.43 -0.73
C GLY A 119 -22.28 -14.98 0.71
N LEU A 120 -21.17 -14.27 0.97
CA LEU A 120 -20.84 -13.71 2.28
C LEU A 120 -21.40 -12.29 2.42
N SER A 121 -21.87 -11.95 3.61
CA SER A 121 -22.39 -10.62 3.97
C SER A 121 -21.54 -9.97 5.06
N GLY A 122 -21.69 -8.64 5.21
CA GLY A 122 -21.06 -7.85 6.27
C GLY A 122 -19.97 -6.88 5.76
N TYR A 123 -19.52 -7.01 4.50
CA TYR A 123 -18.53 -6.11 3.91
C TYR A 123 -19.13 -5.13 2.88
N GLU A 124 -20.45 -5.06 2.78
CA GLU A 124 -21.17 -4.23 1.79
C GLU A 124 -20.86 -2.74 1.95
N PHE A 125 -20.68 -2.27 3.19
CA PHE A 125 -20.35 -0.88 3.50
C PHE A 125 -19.05 -0.41 2.79
N ALA A 126 -18.11 -1.34 2.60
CA ALA A 126 -16.79 -1.03 2.03
C ALA A 126 -16.76 -1.02 0.50
N SER A 127 -17.82 -1.53 -0.17
CA SER A 127 -17.86 -1.66 -1.64
C SER A 127 -17.71 -0.34 -2.39
N GLY A 128 -18.16 0.77 -1.80
CA GLY A 128 -18.04 2.12 -2.34
C GLY A 128 -16.87 2.93 -1.77
N ILE A 129 -16.10 2.39 -0.82
CA ILE A 129 -14.95 3.09 -0.25
C ILE A 129 -13.74 2.92 -1.17
N PRO A 130 -13.24 4.01 -1.79
CA PRO A 130 -12.06 3.90 -2.64
C PRO A 130 -10.83 3.60 -1.78
N GLY A 131 -9.93 2.76 -2.28
CA GLY A 131 -8.69 2.45 -1.57
C GLY A 131 -8.42 0.97 -1.44
N SER A 132 -7.33 0.66 -0.73
CA SER A 132 -6.88 -0.70 -0.48
C SER A 132 -7.23 -1.16 0.93
N VAL A 133 -7.27 -2.48 1.12
CA VAL A 133 -7.50 -3.12 2.43
C VAL A 133 -6.48 -2.65 3.47
N GLY A 134 -5.21 -2.51 3.10
CA GLY A 134 -4.19 -1.98 4.01
C GLY A 134 -4.47 -0.54 4.44
N GLY A 135 -4.92 0.31 3.51
CA GLY A 135 -5.36 1.68 3.82
C GLY A 135 -6.62 1.69 4.70
N ALA A 136 -7.59 0.83 4.39
CA ALA A 136 -8.81 0.70 5.17
C ALA A 136 -8.53 0.24 6.62
N ALA A 137 -7.59 -0.68 6.82
CA ALA A 137 -7.17 -1.14 8.14
C ALA A 137 -6.53 0.00 8.96
N ILE A 138 -5.63 0.79 8.35
CA ILE A 138 -4.96 1.91 9.03
C ILE A 138 -5.95 3.00 9.42
N MET A 139 -6.87 3.33 8.52
CA MET A 139 -7.83 4.42 8.70
C MET A 139 -9.09 3.99 9.46
N ASN A 140 -9.26 2.70 9.77
CA ASN A 140 -10.54 2.13 10.20
C ASN A 140 -11.69 2.62 9.31
N ALA A 141 -11.49 2.46 7.99
CA ALA A 141 -12.38 3.03 6.99
C ALA A 141 -13.81 2.57 7.19
N GLY A 142 -14.76 3.50 7.10
CA GLY A 142 -16.17 3.22 7.34
C GLY A 142 -17.09 4.03 6.45
N ALA A 143 -18.28 3.50 6.22
CA ALA A 143 -19.39 4.11 5.51
C ALA A 143 -20.71 3.40 5.90
N TYR A 144 -21.85 4.08 5.78
CA TYR A 144 -23.18 3.49 6.00
C TYR A 144 -23.30 2.73 7.35
N ASP A 145 -22.79 3.34 8.42
CA ASP A 145 -22.80 2.82 9.80
C ASP A 145 -21.94 1.54 10.02
N GLY A 146 -21.14 1.11 9.05
CA GLY A 146 -20.17 0.02 9.16
C GLY A 146 -18.73 0.53 9.12
N GLU A 147 -17.83 -0.10 9.87
CA GLU A 147 -16.41 0.21 9.93
C GLU A 147 -15.55 -1.04 9.74
N PHE A 148 -14.31 -0.88 9.28
CA PHE A 148 -13.38 -1.99 9.04
C PHE A 148 -13.20 -2.88 10.27
N LYS A 149 -13.09 -2.31 11.47
CA LYS A 149 -12.95 -3.05 12.74
C LYS A 149 -14.11 -4.00 13.04
N ASP A 150 -15.33 -3.72 12.48
CA ASP A 150 -16.51 -4.53 12.78
C ASP A 150 -16.48 -5.89 12.08
N VAL A 151 -15.68 -6.02 11.03
CA VAL A 151 -15.54 -7.23 10.21
C VAL A 151 -14.13 -7.84 10.26
N ALA A 152 -13.13 -7.11 10.73
CA ALA A 152 -11.77 -7.58 10.81
C ALA A 152 -11.61 -8.63 11.92
N VAL A 153 -11.23 -9.85 11.54
CA VAL A 153 -10.91 -10.94 12.48
C VAL A 153 -9.48 -10.80 13.00
N SER A 154 -8.54 -10.54 12.09
CA SER A 154 -7.12 -10.31 12.41
C SER A 154 -6.44 -9.53 11.30
N VAL A 155 -5.34 -8.88 11.63
CA VAL A 155 -4.48 -8.17 10.68
C VAL A 155 -3.04 -8.56 10.95
N SER A 156 -2.36 -9.07 9.92
CA SER A 156 -0.92 -9.30 9.99
C SER A 156 -0.17 -8.01 9.64
N CYS A 157 0.60 -7.49 10.58
CA CYS A 157 1.35 -6.24 10.41
C CYS A 157 2.84 -6.51 10.24
N LEU A 158 3.45 -5.85 9.25
CA LEU A 158 4.91 -5.76 9.13
C LEU A 158 5.41 -4.61 10.00
N PHE A 159 6.30 -4.92 10.95
CA PHE A 159 6.91 -3.96 11.84
C PHE A 159 8.25 -3.44 11.27
N PRO A 160 8.73 -2.26 11.73
CA PRO A 160 10.01 -1.70 11.26
C PRO A 160 11.22 -2.60 11.49
N ASP A 161 11.16 -3.51 12.47
CA ASP A 161 12.19 -4.52 12.73
C ASP A 161 12.17 -5.69 11.73
N GLY A 162 11.28 -5.66 10.74
CA GLY A 162 11.08 -6.70 9.73
C GLY A 162 10.24 -7.89 10.21
N THR A 163 9.76 -7.88 11.46
CA THR A 163 8.88 -8.95 11.97
C THR A 163 7.46 -8.78 11.48
N VAL A 164 6.78 -9.90 11.24
CA VAL A 164 5.34 -9.94 10.95
C VAL A 164 4.62 -10.49 12.17
N ARG A 165 3.62 -9.80 12.64
CA ARG A 165 2.81 -10.18 13.82
C ARG A 165 1.34 -10.04 13.50
#